data_09be4c0894171937b1632d55954c94f3
#
_entry.id   09be4c0894171937b1632d55954c94f3
#
_cell.length_a   1.000
_cell.length_b   1.000
_cell.length_c   1.000
_cell.angle_alpha   90.00
_cell.angle_beta   90.00
_cell.angle_gamma   90.00
#
_symmetry.space_group_name_H-M   'P 1'
#
loop_
_entity.id
_entity.type
_entity.pdbx_description
1 polymer ?
#
loop_
_entity_poly.entity_id
_entity_poly.type
_entity_poly.pdbx_seq_one_letter_code
_entity_poly.pdbx_strand_id
1 'polypeptide(L)'
;MTAAHPPTLPARDGTPTSATTAELPPVHRGPFRPGDRVQLTDPKGRMHTVTLEPGKEFHTHRGILAHDALIGQPDGSVVSTAGGGTAFLALRPLLSDYVLSMPRGAQVIYPKDSAQIVAMGDVFPGAKVLEAGAGSGALSCSLLRAVGTGGELHSYEVRDDFAQIARRNVEAFFGAPHPAWRLHVGDVADCPETGFDRIILDMLTPWETLDMVERALLPGGVFIGYVATTPQLSELVEALRERGGWTEPRAWESLVRDWHAEGLAVRPDHRMIAHTAFLVSARKLAPGVTAPPRRRKPSKGAEAYAERKQALREAAAAREAAAQAAAAGRADGAAVAAGEAAVAAVVTGGADGTDRS
;
A
#
# COMPACT_ATOMS: atom_id res chain seq x y z
N MET A 1 -32.91 38.37 10.83
CA MET A 1 -31.83 37.52 10.33
C MET A 1 -31.26 36.71 11.50
N THR A 2 -31.80 35.55 11.72
CA THR A 2 -31.46 34.67 12.85
C THR A 2 -30.27 33.80 12.42
N ALA A 3 -29.12 33.97 13.07
CA ALA A 3 -27.95 33.17 12.84
C ALA A 3 -28.19 31.72 13.33
N ALA A 4 -28.15 30.77 12.44
CA ALA A 4 -28.20 29.36 12.80
C ALA A 4 -26.89 28.95 13.48
N HIS A 5 -27.01 28.41 14.69
CA HIS A 5 -25.89 27.81 15.41
C HIS A 5 -25.39 26.53 14.64
N PRO A 6 -24.08 26.35 14.51
CA PRO A 6 -23.55 25.13 13.95
C PRO A 6 -23.82 23.94 14.88
N PRO A 7 -24.03 22.72 14.33
CA PRO A 7 -24.25 21.53 15.13
C PRO A 7 -22.99 21.19 15.95
N THR A 8 -23.19 20.97 17.23
CA THR A 8 -22.17 20.54 18.19
C THR A 8 -21.75 19.10 17.84
N LEU A 9 -20.48 18.89 17.53
CA LEU A 9 -19.91 17.54 17.37
C LEU A 9 -19.96 16.79 18.70
N PRO A 10 -20.27 15.49 18.72
CA PRO A 10 -20.22 14.71 19.95
C PRO A 10 -18.78 14.68 20.48
N ALA A 11 -18.61 15.03 21.75
CA ALA A 11 -17.36 14.89 22.48
C ALA A 11 -16.96 13.40 22.48
N ARG A 12 -15.70 13.11 22.19
CA ARG A 12 -15.12 11.81 22.49
C ARG A 12 -15.04 11.67 24.00
N ASP A 13 -16.01 11.01 24.60
CA ASP A 13 -15.90 10.52 25.99
C ASP A 13 -14.91 9.37 26.00
N GLY A 14 -13.64 9.71 25.98
CA GLY A 14 -12.53 8.79 26.12
C GLY A 14 -11.94 8.93 27.51
N THR A 15 -12.52 8.26 28.48
CA THR A 15 -11.76 7.87 29.66
C THR A 15 -10.58 7.03 29.14
N PRO A 16 -9.32 7.38 29.44
CA PRO A 16 -8.21 6.54 29.01
C PRO A 16 -8.28 5.25 29.83
N THR A 17 -8.82 4.20 29.22
CA THR A 17 -8.60 2.84 29.71
C THR A 17 -7.10 2.63 29.60
N SER A 18 -6.44 2.45 30.73
CA SER A 18 -5.04 2.05 30.84
C SER A 18 -4.87 0.66 30.21
N ALA A 19 -4.92 0.60 28.89
CA ALA A 19 -4.41 -0.54 28.16
C ALA A 19 -2.90 -0.47 28.29
N THR A 20 -2.32 -1.46 28.95
CA THR A 20 -0.88 -1.71 28.96
C THR A 20 -0.45 -1.74 27.50
N THR A 21 0.16 -0.66 27.02
CA THR A 21 0.68 -0.56 25.66
C THR A 21 1.75 -1.64 25.55
N ALA A 22 1.51 -2.67 24.76
CA ALA A 22 2.51 -3.71 24.52
C ALA A 22 3.74 -3.03 23.93
N GLU A 23 4.82 -2.96 24.71
CA GLU A 23 6.08 -2.40 24.23
C GLU A 23 6.66 -3.33 23.18
N LEU A 24 7.01 -2.75 22.04
CA LEU A 24 7.76 -3.46 21.01
C LEU A 24 9.19 -3.74 21.52
N PRO A 25 9.78 -4.89 21.17
CA PRO A 25 11.16 -5.17 21.54
C PRO A 25 12.10 -4.09 20.99
N PRO A 26 13.20 -3.74 21.69
CA PRO A 26 14.12 -2.69 21.25
C PRO A 26 15.06 -3.18 20.13
N VAL A 27 14.48 -3.61 18.99
CA VAL A 27 15.22 -4.20 17.87
C VAL A 27 16.15 -3.21 17.15
N HIS A 28 15.97 -1.93 17.37
CA HIS A 28 16.79 -0.88 16.75
C HIS A 28 17.86 -0.30 17.69
N ARG A 29 18.09 -0.91 18.86
CA ARG A 29 19.04 -0.42 19.87
C ARG A 29 19.80 -1.54 20.55
N GLY A 30 20.99 -1.21 21.04
CA GLY A 30 21.85 -2.12 21.79
C GLY A 30 22.68 -3.05 20.90
N PRO A 31 23.38 -4.03 21.48
CA PRO A 31 24.18 -4.99 20.74
C PRO A 31 23.36 -5.83 19.77
N PHE A 32 24.02 -6.38 18.75
CA PHE A 32 23.40 -7.33 17.83
C PHE A 32 22.94 -8.59 18.56
N ARG A 33 21.76 -9.10 18.17
CA ARG A 33 21.13 -10.28 18.77
C ARG A 33 20.85 -11.33 17.69
N PRO A 34 20.70 -12.60 18.07
CA PRO A 34 20.10 -13.59 17.18
C PRO A 34 18.77 -13.10 16.61
N GLY A 35 18.57 -13.28 15.31
CA GLY A 35 17.40 -12.79 14.58
C GLY A 35 17.52 -11.37 14.02
N ASP A 36 18.47 -10.55 14.49
CA ASP A 36 18.70 -9.22 13.95
C ASP A 36 19.14 -9.29 12.48
N ARG A 37 18.62 -8.39 11.67
CA ARG A 37 19.14 -8.14 10.32
C ARG A 37 20.31 -7.17 10.43
N VAL A 38 21.42 -7.54 9.80
CA VAL A 38 22.64 -6.73 9.77
C VAL A 38 23.07 -6.53 8.33
N GLN A 39 23.37 -5.29 8.00
CA GLN A 39 23.95 -4.89 6.73
C GLN A 39 25.48 -4.85 6.86
N LEU A 40 26.13 -5.68 6.06
CA LEU A 40 27.58 -5.78 6.00
C LEU A 40 28.08 -5.00 4.78
N THR A 41 28.83 -3.95 5.00
CA THR A 41 29.41 -3.13 3.92
C THR A 41 30.90 -3.46 3.77
N ASP A 42 31.30 -3.89 2.59
CA ASP A 42 32.70 -4.19 2.26
C ASP A 42 33.49 -2.89 1.96
N PRO A 43 34.84 -2.92 1.88
CA PRO A 43 35.66 -1.75 1.57
C PRO A 43 35.38 -1.11 0.19
N LYS A 44 34.64 -1.79 -0.70
CA LYS A 44 34.21 -1.25 -1.99
C LYS A 44 32.81 -0.62 -1.93
N GLY A 45 32.20 -0.55 -0.73
CA GLY A 45 30.86 -0.03 -0.54
C GLY A 45 29.72 -0.99 -0.93
N ARG A 46 30.02 -2.28 -1.23
CA ARG A 46 28.99 -3.25 -1.53
C ARG A 46 28.33 -3.73 -0.24
N MET A 47 27.03 -3.70 -0.21
CA MET A 47 26.21 -4.05 0.93
C MET A 47 25.62 -5.46 0.79
N HIS A 48 25.67 -6.22 1.87
CA HIS A 48 25.08 -7.53 1.99
C HIS A 48 24.22 -7.57 3.26
N THR A 49 22.99 -8.00 3.16
CA THR A 49 22.12 -8.13 4.35
C THR A 49 22.04 -9.58 4.78
N VAL A 50 22.33 -9.82 6.04
CA VAL A 50 22.25 -11.15 6.67
C VAL A 50 21.30 -11.09 7.86
N THR A 51 20.62 -12.21 8.15
CA THR A 51 19.90 -12.40 9.42
C THR A 51 20.80 -13.22 10.32
N LEU A 52 21.09 -12.71 11.52
CA LEU A 52 22.01 -13.36 12.44
C LEU A 52 21.38 -14.61 13.06
N GLU A 53 22.04 -15.73 12.86
CA GLU A 53 21.66 -17.02 13.45
C GLU A 53 22.90 -17.63 14.11
N PRO A 54 22.83 -18.05 15.40
CA PRO A 54 23.95 -18.69 16.07
C PRO A 54 24.48 -19.89 15.30
N GLY A 55 25.80 -20.00 15.19
CA GLY A 55 26.47 -21.08 14.47
C GLY A 55 26.40 -21.01 12.95
N LYS A 56 25.74 -20.01 12.36
CA LYS A 56 25.72 -19.78 10.90
C LYS A 56 26.91 -18.95 10.43
N GLU A 57 27.15 -18.98 9.13
CA GLU A 57 28.25 -18.29 8.48
C GLU A 57 27.78 -17.55 7.23
N PHE A 58 28.34 -16.38 7.02
CA PHE A 58 28.21 -15.63 5.77
C PHE A 58 29.42 -15.90 4.89
N HIS A 59 29.20 -16.57 3.77
CA HIS A 59 30.23 -16.95 2.82
C HIS A 59 30.44 -15.87 1.76
N THR A 60 31.67 -15.43 1.58
CA THR A 60 32.07 -14.49 0.52
C THR A 60 33.23 -15.08 -0.27
N HIS A 61 33.49 -14.56 -1.46
CA HIS A 61 34.66 -14.89 -2.27
C HIS A 61 35.99 -14.48 -1.59
N ARG A 62 35.95 -13.80 -0.44
CA ARG A 62 37.09 -13.28 0.32
C ARG A 62 37.21 -13.89 1.72
N GLY A 63 36.48 -14.94 1.97
CA GLY A 63 36.49 -15.64 3.26
C GLY A 63 35.12 -15.76 3.89
N ILE A 64 35.10 -16.37 5.05
CA ILE A 64 33.92 -16.73 5.81
C ILE A 64 33.83 -15.79 7.03
N LEU A 65 32.65 -15.27 7.30
CA LEU A 65 32.35 -14.49 8.49
C LEU A 65 31.29 -15.23 9.31
N ALA A 66 31.69 -15.69 10.52
CA ALA A 66 30.76 -16.33 11.43
C ALA A 66 29.75 -15.30 11.98
N HIS A 67 28.47 -15.65 12.05
CA HIS A 67 27.44 -14.80 12.65
C HIS A 67 27.71 -14.57 14.15
N ASP A 68 28.32 -15.54 14.82
CA ASP A 68 28.70 -15.43 16.22
C ASP A 68 29.76 -14.34 16.50
N ALA A 69 30.55 -13.97 15.49
CA ALA A 69 31.47 -12.84 15.59
C ALA A 69 30.75 -11.47 15.62
N LEU A 70 29.50 -11.43 15.22
CA LEU A 70 28.64 -10.22 15.23
C LEU A 70 27.73 -10.19 16.46
N ILE A 71 27.17 -11.34 16.84
CA ILE A 71 26.25 -11.43 17.98
C ILE A 71 26.95 -10.92 19.27
N GLY A 72 26.29 -9.97 19.94
CA GLY A 72 26.84 -9.29 21.11
C GLY A 72 27.70 -8.06 20.82
N GLN A 73 28.09 -7.82 19.56
CA GLN A 73 28.84 -6.62 19.20
C GLN A 73 27.92 -5.39 19.13
N PRO A 74 28.42 -4.19 19.40
CA PRO A 74 27.70 -2.96 19.21
C PRO A 74 27.34 -2.74 17.73
N ASP A 75 26.23 -2.06 17.48
CA ASP A 75 25.90 -1.53 16.16
C ASP A 75 26.99 -0.56 15.68
N GLY A 76 27.42 -0.66 14.43
CA GLY A 76 28.56 0.09 13.92
C GLY A 76 29.91 -0.59 14.11
N SER A 77 29.94 -1.86 14.47
CA SER A 77 31.20 -2.62 14.61
C SER A 77 31.84 -2.94 13.26
N VAL A 78 33.16 -3.12 13.29
CA VAL A 78 33.92 -3.66 12.17
C VAL A 78 34.31 -5.10 12.51
N VAL A 79 33.97 -6.02 11.62
CA VAL A 79 34.30 -7.44 11.75
C VAL A 79 35.04 -7.93 10.51
N SER A 80 35.94 -8.87 10.68
CA SER A 80 36.75 -9.41 9.58
C SER A 80 36.44 -10.89 9.33
N THR A 81 36.56 -11.29 8.07
CA THR A 81 36.48 -12.73 7.73
C THR A 81 37.62 -13.50 8.42
N ALA A 82 37.42 -14.80 8.65
CA ALA A 82 38.40 -15.70 9.28
C ALA A 82 39.78 -15.54 8.61
N GLY A 83 40.85 -15.58 9.44
CA GLY A 83 42.22 -15.38 8.96
C GLY A 83 42.66 -13.96 8.73
N GLY A 84 41.90 -12.94 9.21
CA GLY A 84 42.27 -11.53 9.06
C GLY A 84 42.04 -10.97 7.65
N GLY A 85 41.08 -11.56 6.90
CA GLY A 85 40.75 -11.19 5.53
C GLY A 85 40.02 -9.85 5.41
N THR A 86 38.94 -9.82 4.62
CA THR A 86 38.18 -8.59 4.32
C THR A 86 37.42 -8.11 5.57
N ALA A 87 37.61 -6.83 5.92
CA ALA A 87 36.83 -6.15 6.95
C ALA A 87 35.47 -5.70 6.40
N PHE A 88 34.44 -5.84 7.23
CA PHE A 88 33.09 -5.39 6.96
C PHE A 88 32.61 -4.44 8.06
N LEU A 89 32.05 -3.32 7.66
CA LEU A 89 31.28 -2.48 8.57
C LEU A 89 29.88 -3.12 8.74
N ALA A 90 29.51 -3.38 9.99
CA ALA A 90 28.24 -4.02 10.33
C ALA A 90 27.30 -3.00 10.97
N LEU A 91 26.16 -2.76 10.33
CA LEU A 91 25.12 -1.82 10.78
C LEU A 91 23.74 -2.47 10.71
N ARG A 92 22.83 -2.09 11.62
CA ARG A 92 21.42 -2.36 11.40
C ARG A 92 20.91 -1.57 10.21
N PRO A 93 20.14 -2.19 9.29
CA PRO A 93 19.57 -1.46 8.16
C PRO A 93 18.62 -0.37 8.65
N LEU A 94 18.74 0.81 8.09
CA LEU A 94 17.71 1.83 8.22
C LEU A 94 16.40 1.35 7.58
N LEU A 95 15.26 1.98 7.86
CA LEU A 95 13.99 1.62 7.23
C LEU A 95 14.08 1.67 5.70
N SER A 96 14.79 2.66 5.14
CA SER A 96 15.02 2.77 3.70
C SER A 96 15.77 1.55 3.14
N ASP A 97 16.83 1.11 3.83
CA ASP A 97 17.64 -0.04 3.42
C ASP A 97 16.85 -1.35 3.58
N TYR A 98 16.08 -1.43 4.67
CA TYR A 98 15.19 -2.56 4.92
C TYR A 98 14.18 -2.74 3.79
N VAL A 99 13.44 -1.68 3.44
CA VAL A 99 12.45 -1.69 2.35
C VAL A 99 13.07 -2.08 1.02
N LEU A 100 14.30 -1.62 0.73
CA LEU A 100 14.99 -1.94 -0.51
C LEU A 100 15.58 -3.37 -0.55
N SER A 101 15.78 -4.01 0.61
CA SER A 101 16.42 -5.34 0.73
C SER A 101 15.50 -6.45 1.25
N MET A 102 14.27 -6.15 1.69
CA MET A 102 13.34 -7.15 2.22
C MET A 102 12.82 -8.11 1.14
N PRO A 103 12.37 -9.32 1.49
CA PRO A 103 11.68 -10.22 0.56
C PRO A 103 10.47 -9.55 -0.08
N ARG A 104 10.30 -9.73 -1.39
CA ARG A 104 9.24 -9.07 -2.17
C ARG A 104 8.36 -10.09 -2.86
N GLY A 105 7.04 -9.86 -2.78
CA GLY A 105 6.03 -10.50 -3.63
C GLY A 105 5.50 -9.53 -4.68
N ALA A 106 5.47 -8.23 -4.34
CA ALA A 106 4.99 -7.14 -5.20
C ALA A 106 6.04 -6.05 -5.34
N GLN A 107 5.82 -5.14 -6.29
CA GLN A 107 6.57 -3.88 -6.36
C GLN A 107 6.31 -3.09 -5.08
N VAL A 108 7.36 -2.51 -4.51
CA VAL A 108 7.27 -1.73 -3.27
C VAL A 108 7.22 -0.24 -3.56
N ILE A 109 6.49 0.51 -2.73
CA ILE A 109 6.61 1.96 -2.68
C ILE A 109 8.01 2.30 -2.18
N TYR A 110 8.75 3.08 -2.97
CA TYR A 110 10.11 3.47 -2.65
C TYR A 110 10.17 4.39 -1.42
N PRO A 111 11.28 4.37 -0.65
CA PRO A 111 11.44 5.22 0.53
C PRO A 111 11.21 6.71 0.28
N LYS A 112 11.60 7.22 -0.90
CA LYS A 112 11.36 8.61 -1.28
C LYS A 112 9.87 8.97 -1.32
N ASP A 113 9.03 8.03 -1.75
CA ASP A 113 7.58 8.21 -1.88
C ASP A 113 6.87 7.95 -0.55
N SER A 114 7.27 6.90 0.19
CA SER A 114 6.71 6.65 1.52
C SER A 114 6.98 7.80 2.50
N ALA A 115 8.15 8.47 2.39
CA ALA A 115 8.44 9.69 3.14
C ALA A 115 7.48 10.83 2.77
N GLN A 116 7.16 10.99 1.49
CA GLN A 116 6.17 11.97 1.03
C GLN A 116 4.75 11.62 1.52
N ILE A 117 4.37 10.35 1.47
CA ILE A 117 3.07 9.89 1.99
C ILE A 117 2.94 10.24 3.47
N VAL A 118 3.93 9.92 4.28
CA VAL A 118 3.91 10.21 5.72
C VAL A 118 3.88 11.71 6.00
N ALA A 119 4.77 12.48 5.35
CA ALA A 119 4.89 13.91 5.62
C ALA A 119 3.74 14.73 5.02
N MET A 120 3.40 14.50 3.74
CA MET A 120 2.37 15.29 3.05
C MET A 120 0.95 14.79 3.37
N GLY A 121 0.82 13.54 3.81
CA GLY A 121 -0.41 12.99 4.37
C GLY A 121 -0.63 13.39 5.82
N ASP A 122 0.38 14.00 6.45
CA ASP A 122 0.34 14.38 7.87
C ASP A 122 -0.05 13.18 8.75
N VAL A 123 0.64 12.05 8.56
CA VAL A 123 0.44 10.86 9.40
C VAL A 123 1.12 11.10 10.74
N PHE A 124 0.35 11.15 11.80
CA PHE A 124 0.80 11.56 13.14
C PHE A 124 0.71 10.40 14.16
N PRO A 125 1.45 10.47 15.27
CA PRO A 125 1.34 9.48 16.35
C PRO A 125 -0.10 9.41 16.91
N GLY A 126 -0.66 8.20 16.98
CA GLY A 126 -2.03 7.98 17.43
C GLY A 126 -3.08 8.06 16.31
N ALA A 127 -2.71 8.35 15.07
CA ALA A 127 -3.65 8.37 13.94
C ALA A 127 -4.23 6.98 13.65
N LYS A 128 -5.47 6.96 13.20
CA LYS A 128 -6.12 5.79 12.60
C LYS A 128 -6.01 5.87 11.08
N VAL A 129 -5.29 4.93 10.49
CA VAL A 129 -4.92 4.94 9.08
C VAL A 129 -5.45 3.70 8.38
N LEU A 130 -5.96 3.87 7.16
CA LEU A 130 -6.28 2.79 6.22
C LEU A 130 -5.27 2.80 5.09
N GLU A 131 -4.72 1.63 4.78
CA GLU A 131 -3.85 1.34 3.66
C GLU A 131 -4.50 0.25 2.79
N ALA A 132 -4.51 0.42 1.47
CA ALA A 132 -4.85 -0.67 0.56
C ALA A 132 -3.74 -0.86 -0.48
N GLY A 133 -3.47 -2.14 -0.80
CA GLY A 133 -2.31 -2.58 -1.51
C GLY A 133 -1.11 -2.76 -0.57
N ALA A 134 -1.29 -3.51 0.54
CA ALA A 134 -0.21 -3.76 1.52
C ALA A 134 1.02 -4.41 0.86
N GLY A 135 0.81 -5.23 -0.18
CA GLY A 135 1.85 -5.83 -1.00
C GLY A 135 2.88 -6.58 -0.18
N SER A 136 4.10 -6.06 -0.12
CA SER A 136 5.19 -6.65 0.68
C SER A 136 5.34 -6.01 2.08
N GLY A 137 4.47 -5.07 2.47
CA GLY A 137 4.49 -4.40 3.76
C GLY A 137 5.47 -3.21 3.86
N ALA A 138 5.96 -2.70 2.74
CA ALA A 138 6.94 -1.61 2.71
C ALA A 138 6.36 -0.30 3.25
N LEU A 139 5.21 0.11 2.73
CA LEU A 139 4.50 1.30 3.22
C LEU A 139 3.97 1.06 4.62
N SER A 140 3.46 -0.15 4.92
CA SER A 140 2.98 -0.53 6.26
C SER A 140 4.03 -0.28 7.33
N CYS A 141 5.32 -0.63 7.09
CA CYS A 141 6.42 -0.34 8.02
C CYS A 141 6.59 1.17 8.27
N SER A 142 6.47 2.00 7.23
CA SER A 142 6.57 3.46 7.34
C SER A 142 5.41 4.06 8.12
N LEU A 143 4.19 3.61 7.81
CA LEU A 143 2.97 4.06 8.49
C LEU A 143 2.94 3.64 9.95
N LEU A 144 3.31 2.40 10.28
CA LEU A 144 3.38 1.91 11.66
C LEU A 144 4.38 2.68 12.50
N ARG A 145 5.55 3.04 11.93
CA ARG A 145 6.50 3.92 12.62
C ARG A 145 5.91 5.31 12.89
N ALA A 146 5.12 5.83 11.97
CA ALA A 146 4.54 7.16 12.11
C ALA A 146 3.39 7.18 13.12
N VAL A 147 2.48 6.20 13.08
CA VAL A 147 1.33 6.15 14.02
C VAL A 147 1.74 5.68 15.41
N GLY A 148 2.82 4.91 15.53
CA GLY A 148 3.29 4.33 16.79
C GLY A 148 2.35 3.27 17.35
N THR A 149 2.64 2.81 18.58
CA THR A 149 1.84 1.77 19.25
C THR A 149 0.48 2.27 19.76
N GLY A 150 0.29 3.58 19.85
CA GLY A 150 -0.96 4.23 20.26
C GLY A 150 -1.90 4.55 19.11
N GLY A 151 -1.49 4.32 17.85
CA GLY A 151 -2.33 4.49 16.67
C GLY A 151 -2.95 3.18 16.20
N GLU A 152 -3.57 3.23 15.01
CA GLU A 152 -4.12 2.06 14.32
C GLU A 152 -3.77 2.12 12.82
N LEU A 153 -3.33 1.00 12.27
CA LEU A 153 -3.15 0.81 10.84
C LEU A 153 -3.98 -0.41 10.40
N HIS A 154 -4.94 -0.19 9.53
CA HIS A 154 -5.70 -1.22 8.84
C HIS A 154 -5.15 -1.32 7.42
N SER A 155 -4.52 -2.44 7.08
CA SER A 155 -3.96 -2.70 5.76
C SER A 155 -4.77 -3.78 5.06
N TYR A 156 -5.17 -3.52 3.82
CA TYR A 156 -5.90 -4.45 2.96
C TYR A 156 -5.01 -4.97 1.84
N GLU A 157 -5.08 -6.27 1.60
CA GLU A 157 -4.41 -6.96 0.50
C GLU A 157 -5.32 -8.05 -0.05
N VAL A 158 -5.58 -8.03 -1.36
CA VAL A 158 -6.47 -9.01 -1.99
C VAL A 158 -5.81 -10.38 -2.16
N ARG A 159 -4.49 -10.42 -2.22
CA ARG A 159 -3.70 -11.64 -2.42
C ARG A 159 -3.16 -12.15 -1.10
N ASP A 160 -3.62 -13.33 -0.69
CA ASP A 160 -3.18 -13.96 0.56
C ASP A 160 -1.67 -14.22 0.60
N ASP A 161 -1.05 -14.65 -0.50
CA ASP A 161 0.40 -14.86 -0.59
C ASP A 161 1.20 -13.57 -0.33
N PHE A 162 0.72 -12.42 -0.80
CA PHE A 162 1.34 -11.11 -0.53
C PHE A 162 1.09 -10.68 0.91
N ALA A 163 -0.12 -10.86 1.43
CA ALA A 163 -0.42 -10.57 2.83
C ALA A 163 0.48 -11.35 3.80
N GLN A 164 0.79 -12.61 3.50
CA GLN A 164 1.72 -13.42 4.28
C GLN A 164 3.16 -12.88 4.21
N ILE A 165 3.60 -12.39 3.02
CA ILE A 165 4.90 -11.75 2.88
C ILE A 165 4.94 -10.45 3.69
N ALA A 166 3.91 -9.62 3.60
CA ALA A 166 3.79 -8.38 4.37
C ALA A 166 3.88 -8.65 5.88
N ARG A 167 3.15 -9.65 6.36
CA ARG A 167 3.17 -10.05 7.78
C ARG A 167 4.58 -10.39 8.24
N ARG A 168 5.27 -11.30 7.53
CA ARG A 168 6.65 -11.69 7.87
C ARG A 168 7.61 -10.50 7.84
N ASN A 169 7.47 -9.61 6.86
CA ASN A 169 8.35 -8.45 6.74
C ASN A 169 8.12 -7.45 7.87
N VAL A 170 6.87 -7.13 8.19
CA VAL A 170 6.54 -6.19 9.27
C VAL A 170 7.00 -6.76 10.62
N GLU A 171 6.71 -8.02 10.90
CA GLU A 171 7.16 -8.68 12.13
C GLU A 171 8.68 -8.74 12.24
N ALA A 172 9.37 -9.04 11.14
CA ALA A 172 10.84 -9.04 11.11
C ALA A 172 11.44 -7.65 11.30
N PHE A 173 10.77 -6.59 10.84
CA PHE A 173 11.22 -5.22 11.01
C PHE A 173 11.04 -4.73 12.47
N PHE A 174 9.90 -5.03 13.07
CA PHE A 174 9.59 -4.61 14.45
C PHE A 174 10.02 -5.63 15.52
N GLY A 175 10.47 -6.82 15.11
CA GLY A 175 10.89 -7.91 16.01
C GLY A 175 9.74 -8.66 16.70
N ALA A 176 8.51 -8.24 16.46
CA ALA A 176 7.27 -8.84 16.95
C ALA A 176 6.07 -8.35 16.11
N PRO A 177 4.90 -9.02 16.22
CA PRO A 177 3.65 -8.47 15.69
C PRO A 177 3.39 -7.07 16.25
N HIS A 178 3.16 -6.10 15.36
CA HIS A 178 2.95 -4.71 15.79
C HIS A 178 1.53 -4.54 16.36
N PRO A 179 1.35 -4.03 17.60
CA PRO A 179 0.05 -3.98 18.26
C PRO A 179 -0.97 -3.08 17.57
N ALA A 180 -0.51 -2.04 16.87
CA ALA A 180 -1.35 -1.12 16.12
C ALA A 180 -1.73 -1.64 14.72
N TRP A 181 -1.28 -2.83 14.29
CA TRP A 181 -1.51 -3.31 12.92
C TRP A 181 -2.63 -4.33 12.82
N ARG A 182 -3.49 -4.13 11.85
CA ARG A 182 -4.58 -5.04 11.45
C ARG A 182 -4.46 -5.30 9.95
N LEU A 183 -4.01 -6.50 9.58
CA LEU A 183 -3.88 -6.92 8.18
C LEU A 183 -5.10 -7.75 7.79
N HIS A 184 -5.82 -7.28 6.78
CA HIS A 184 -7.02 -7.89 6.22
C HIS A 184 -6.72 -8.46 4.83
N VAL A 185 -7.10 -9.71 4.61
CA VAL A 185 -7.08 -10.32 3.26
C VAL A 185 -8.46 -10.12 2.64
N GLY A 186 -8.52 -9.30 1.58
CA GLY A 186 -9.78 -8.96 0.93
C GLY A 186 -9.76 -7.63 0.21
N ASP A 187 -10.86 -7.29 -0.43
CA ASP A 187 -11.03 -6.01 -1.11
C ASP A 187 -11.30 -4.89 -0.09
N VAL A 188 -10.60 -3.77 -0.26
CA VAL A 188 -10.79 -2.58 0.57
C VAL A 188 -12.18 -1.95 0.39
N ALA A 189 -12.84 -2.19 -0.75
CA ALA A 189 -14.21 -1.73 -0.97
C ALA A 189 -15.19 -2.26 0.09
N ASP A 190 -14.90 -3.46 0.62
CA ASP A 190 -15.69 -4.13 1.67
C ASP A 190 -15.32 -3.67 3.10
N CYS A 191 -14.41 -2.71 3.27
CA CYS A 191 -14.00 -2.22 4.59
C CYS A 191 -15.21 -1.71 5.37
N PRO A 192 -15.58 -2.32 6.51
CA PRO A 192 -16.73 -1.88 7.30
C PRO A 192 -16.38 -0.71 8.24
N GLU A 193 -15.10 -0.53 8.56
CA GLU A 193 -14.64 0.43 9.54
C GLU A 193 -14.75 1.86 9.01
N THR A 194 -14.91 2.79 9.95
CA THR A 194 -14.99 4.22 9.70
C THR A 194 -14.12 5.01 10.69
N GLY A 195 -14.07 6.31 10.52
CA GLY A 195 -13.36 7.19 11.45
C GLY A 195 -11.84 7.20 11.21
N PHE A 196 -11.40 6.94 9.98
CA PHE A 196 -9.99 7.07 9.61
C PHE A 196 -9.59 8.54 9.49
N ASP A 197 -8.43 8.86 10.04
CA ASP A 197 -7.78 10.16 9.86
C ASP A 197 -7.13 10.26 8.48
N ARG A 198 -6.58 9.16 7.98
CA ARG A 198 -5.84 9.05 6.71
C ARG A 198 -6.23 7.79 5.97
N ILE A 199 -6.36 7.89 4.66
CA ILE A 199 -6.56 6.73 3.76
C ILE A 199 -5.55 6.84 2.62
N ILE A 200 -4.76 5.78 2.44
CA ILE A 200 -3.75 5.66 1.39
C ILE A 200 -4.07 4.45 0.51
N LEU A 201 -4.22 4.67 -0.80
CA LEU A 201 -4.53 3.62 -1.75
C LEU A 201 -3.40 3.47 -2.78
N ASP A 202 -2.74 2.31 -2.77
CA ASP A 202 -1.78 1.84 -3.79
C ASP A 202 -2.41 0.69 -4.57
N MET A 203 -3.22 1.06 -5.55
CA MET A 203 -3.99 0.11 -6.35
C MET A 203 -4.23 0.63 -7.78
N LEU A 204 -4.63 -0.26 -8.69
CA LEU A 204 -4.76 0.07 -10.12
C LEU A 204 -5.85 1.11 -10.39
N THR A 205 -6.99 1.02 -9.72
CA THR A 205 -8.19 1.81 -9.96
C THR A 205 -8.74 2.45 -8.67
N PRO A 206 -7.96 3.31 -7.98
CA PRO A 206 -8.37 3.86 -6.68
C PRO A 206 -9.65 4.70 -6.75
N TRP A 207 -10.03 5.21 -7.91
CA TRP A 207 -11.28 5.95 -8.11
C TRP A 207 -12.53 5.10 -7.98
N GLU A 208 -12.44 3.77 -8.18
CA GLU A 208 -13.57 2.85 -8.04
C GLU A 208 -13.97 2.62 -6.57
N THR A 209 -13.07 2.90 -5.63
CA THR A 209 -13.29 2.72 -4.19
C THR A 209 -13.63 4.01 -3.44
N LEU A 210 -13.84 5.13 -4.15
CA LEU A 210 -14.09 6.43 -3.51
C LEU A 210 -15.36 6.46 -2.66
N ASP A 211 -16.37 5.62 -2.92
CA ASP A 211 -17.56 5.51 -2.06
C ASP A 211 -17.18 5.00 -0.67
N MET A 212 -16.31 4.00 -0.61
CA MET A 212 -15.75 3.50 0.65
C MET A 212 -14.92 4.59 1.33
N VAL A 213 -14.04 5.27 0.59
CA VAL A 213 -13.19 6.35 1.12
C VAL A 213 -14.06 7.47 1.72
N GLU A 214 -15.11 7.89 1.04
CA GLU A 214 -16.04 8.92 1.53
C GLU A 214 -16.79 8.48 2.78
N ARG A 215 -17.18 7.23 2.86
CA ARG A 215 -17.83 6.68 4.06
C ARG A 215 -16.85 6.60 5.23
N ALA A 216 -15.64 6.13 5.00
CA ALA A 216 -14.69 5.73 6.01
C ALA A 216 -13.84 6.89 6.58
N LEU A 217 -13.49 7.88 5.76
CA LEU A 217 -12.62 9.00 6.12
C LEU A 217 -13.37 10.06 6.93
N LEU A 218 -12.76 10.58 7.97
CA LEU A 218 -13.28 11.70 8.76
C LEU A 218 -13.32 12.99 7.93
N PRO A 219 -14.25 13.93 8.22
CA PRO A 219 -14.16 15.29 7.71
C PRO A 219 -12.82 15.93 8.08
N GLY A 220 -12.17 16.60 7.13
CA GLY A 220 -10.82 17.13 7.29
C GLY A 220 -9.70 16.09 7.13
N GLY A 221 -10.04 14.81 7.09
CA GLY A 221 -9.09 13.71 6.83
C GLY A 221 -8.44 13.81 5.46
N VAL A 222 -7.30 13.14 5.30
CA VAL A 222 -6.51 13.17 4.06
C VAL A 222 -6.62 11.83 3.34
N PHE A 223 -6.99 11.90 2.07
CA PHE A 223 -6.88 10.82 1.11
C PHE A 223 -5.60 10.98 0.29
N ILE A 224 -4.87 9.89 0.07
CA ILE A 224 -3.73 9.81 -0.87
C ILE A 224 -3.92 8.61 -1.79
N GLY A 225 -3.88 8.85 -3.09
CA GLY A 225 -3.76 7.82 -4.12
C GLY A 225 -2.34 7.78 -4.66
N TYR A 226 -1.79 6.57 -4.81
CA TYR A 226 -0.50 6.30 -5.44
C TYR A 226 -0.76 5.59 -6.76
N VAL A 227 -0.43 6.24 -7.89
CA VAL A 227 -0.75 5.75 -9.24
C VAL A 227 0.45 5.87 -10.17
N ALA A 228 0.68 4.84 -10.98
CA ALA A 228 1.91 4.72 -11.76
C ALA A 228 1.91 5.50 -13.09
N THR A 229 0.73 5.82 -13.65
CA THR A 229 0.62 6.36 -15.00
C THR A 229 -0.13 7.68 -15.06
N THR A 230 0.15 8.49 -16.09
CA THR A 230 -0.55 9.76 -16.32
C THR A 230 -2.05 9.60 -16.60
N PRO A 231 -2.54 8.55 -17.31
CA PRO A 231 -3.97 8.29 -17.41
C PRO A 231 -4.63 8.05 -16.05
N GLN A 232 -4.02 7.22 -15.19
CA GLN A 232 -4.52 6.98 -13.83
C GLN A 232 -4.53 8.24 -12.99
N LEU A 233 -3.46 9.05 -13.08
CA LEU A 233 -3.38 10.36 -12.43
C LEU A 233 -4.56 11.25 -12.83
N SER A 234 -4.80 11.37 -14.14
CA SER A 234 -5.90 12.18 -14.66
C SER A 234 -7.26 11.66 -14.20
N GLU A 235 -7.49 10.35 -14.29
CA GLU A 235 -8.75 9.73 -13.88
C GLU A 235 -9.06 9.95 -12.41
N LEU A 236 -8.08 9.72 -11.53
CA LEU A 236 -8.27 9.91 -10.10
C LEU A 236 -8.57 11.36 -9.74
N VAL A 237 -7.83 12.31 -10.34
CA VAL A 237 -8.05 13.75 -10.11
C VAL A 237 -9.43 14.19 -10.57
N GLU A 238 -9.88 13.74 -11.75
CA GLU A 238 -11.20 14.10 -12.26
C GLU A 238 -12.33 13.41 -11.47
N ALA A 239 -12.14 12.15 -11.05
CA ALA A 239 -13.12 11.46 -10.21
C ALA A 239 -13.37 12.19 -8.87
N LEU A 240 -12.29 12.67 -8.22
CA LEU A 240 -12.40 13.48 -7.00
C LEU A 240 -13.12 14.82 -7.24
N ARG A 241 -12.88 15.46 -8.38
CA ARG A 241 -13.56 16.72 -8.76
C ARG A 241 -15.03 16.53 -9.06
N GLU A 242 -15.37 15.50 -9.84
CA GLU A 242 -16.75 15.18 -10.25
C GLU A 242 -17.63 14.85 -9.05
N ARG A 243 -17.08 14.17 -8.04
CA ARG A 243 -17.83 13.83 -6.81
C ARG A 243 -18.11 15.04 -5.93
N GLY A 244 -17.26 16.06 -5.96
CA GLY A 244 -17.33 17.13 -4.97
C GLY A 244 -17.02 16.65 -3.54
N GLY A 245 -17.26 17.49 -2.54
CA GLY A 245 -16.98 17.11 -1.13
C GLY A 245 -15.49 16.98 -0.79
N TRP A 246 -14.60 17.36 -1.69
CA TRP A 246 -13.15 17.33 -1.56
C TRP A 246 -12.54 18.71 -1.76
N THR A 247 -11.38 18.94 -1.15
CA THR A 247 -10.51 20.03 -1.58
C THR A 247 -10.02 19.77 -2.98
N GLU A 248 -9.58 20.83 -3.70
CA GLU A 248 -8.93 20.65 -4.99
C GLU A 248 -7.80 19.63 -4.90
N PRO A 249 -7.81 18.54 -5.68
CA PRO A 249 -6.77 17.53 -5.65
C PRO A 249 -5.41 18.11 -6.02
N ARG A 250 -4.39 17.75 -5.24
CA ARG A 250 -2.99 18.10 -5.49
C ARG A 250 -2.27 16.84 -5.99
N ALA A 251 -1.56 16.98 -7.09
CA ALA A 251 -0.76 15.88 -7.65
C ALA A 251 0.72 16.27 -7.71
N TRP A 252 1.61 15.31 -7.43
CA TRP A 252 3.06 15.48 -7.54
C TRP A 252 3.77 14.13 -7.69
N GLU A 253 5.04 14.16 -8.01
CA GLU A 253 6.00 13.06 -7.92
C GLU A 253 7.23 13.53 -7.15
N SER A 254 8.05 12.60 -6.67
CA SER A 254 9.33 12.89 -6.05
C SER A 254 10.48 12.23 -6.80
N LEU A 255 11.60 12.93 -6.88
CA LEU A 255 12.84 12.48 -7.52
C LEU A 255 13.97 12.60 -6.51
N VAL A 256 14.80 11.57 -6.40
CA VAL A 256 15.98 11.59 -5.52
C VAL A 256 17.22 11.36 -6.37
N ARG A 257 18.16 12.31 -6.29
CA ARG A 257 19.45 12.23 -6.96
C ARG A 257 20.57 12.39 -5.96
N ASP A 258 21.39 11.35 -5.84
CA ASP A 258 22.56 11.35 -4.99
C ASP A 258 23.68 12.19 -5.62
N TRP A 259 24.63 12.59 -4.80
CA TRP A 259 25.81 13.30 -5.22
C TRP A 259 27.07 12.56 -4.79
N HIS A 260 27.99 12.41 -5.72
CA HIS A 260 29.35 12.02 -5.39
C HIS A 260 30.11 13.24 -4.84
N ALA A 261 30.70 13.08 -3.68
CA ALA A 261 31.48 14.13 -3.05
C ALA A 261 32.76 13.52 -2.46
N GLU A 262 33.89 13.72 -3.14
CA GLU A 262 35.21 13.26 -2.71
C GLU A 262 36.22 14.34 -3.02
N GLY A 263 36.78 14.99 -1.99
CA GLY A 263 37.67 16.12 -2.12
C GLY A 263 37.04 17.23 -2.98
N LEU A 264 37.67 17.57 -4.09
CA LEU A 264 37.19 18.56 -5.07
C LEU A 264 36.28 17.94 -6.16
N ALA A 265 36.16 16.62 -6.20
CA ALA A 265 35.30 15.90 -7.16
C ALA A 265 33.85 15.86 -6.66
N VAL A 266 33.18 16.99 -6.77
CA VAL A 266 31.76 17.12 -6.36
C VAL A 266 30.89 17.19 -7.61
N ARG A 267 30.00 16.18 -7.78
CA ARG A 267 29.11 16.10 -8.96
C ARG A 267 27.86 15.27 -8.62
N PRO A 268 26.75 15.51 -9.31
CA PRO A 268 25.59 14.62 -9.18
C PRO A 268 25.96 13.21 -9.66
N ASP A 269 25.37 12.19 -9.01
CA ASP A 269 25.50 10.82 -9.48
C ASP A 269 24.86 10.68 -10.89
N HIS A 270 25.41 9.77 -11.69
CA HIS A 270 24.87 9.47 -13.01
C HIS A 270 23.49 8.79 -12.91
N ARG A 271 23.28 7.99 -11.87
CA ARG A 271 21.99 7.32 -11.59
C ARG A 271 21.16 8.16 -10.65
N MET A 272 19.85 8.10 -10.83
CA MET A 272 18.88 8.68 -9.91
C MET A 272 17.64 7.79 -9.84
N ILE A 273 16.97 7.80 -8.71
CA ILE A 273 15.63 7.24 -8.60
C ILE A 273 14.66 8.30 -9.13
N ALA A 274 14.28 8.13 -10.39
CA ALA A 274 13.40 9.04 -11.11
C ALA A 274 11.91 8.72 -10.84
N HIS A 275 11.09 8.73 -11.90
CA HIS A 275 9.68 8.42 -11.80
C HIS A 275 9.44 6.99 -11.30
N THR A 276 8.60 6.85 -10.30
CA THR A 276 8.10 5.57 -9.78
C THR A 276 6.58 5.55 -9.83
N ALA A 277 5.95 6.62 -9.35
CA ALA A 277 4.51 6.86 -9.45
C ALA A 277 4.20 8.33 -9.13
N PHE A 278 2.94 8.70 -9.33
CA PHE A 278 2.36 9.97 -8.92
C PHE A 278 1.61 9.81 -7.60
N LEU A 279 1.68 10.83 -6.78
CA LEU A 279 0.91 10.98 -5.57
C LEU A 279 -0.21 11.99 -5.82
N VAL A 280 -1.44 11.62 -5.45
CA VAL A 280 -2.60 12.50 -5.51
C VAL A 280 -3.18 12.63 -4.12
N SER A 281 -3.32 13.85 -3.58
CA SER A 281 -3.96 14.06 -2.30
C SER A 281 -5.14 15.02 -2.37
N ALA A 282 -6.16 14.72 -1.58
CA ALA A 282 -7.29 15.60 -1.32
C ALA A 282 -7.74 15.46 0.14
N ARG A 283 -8.37 16.51 0.69
CA ARG A 283 -8.97 16.46 2.01
C ARG A 283 -10.48 16.41 1.90
N LYS A 284 -11.10 15.55 2.68
CA LYS A 284 -12.56 15.45 2.74
C LYS A 284 -13.13 16.69 3.40
N LEU A 285 -14.15 17.28 2.80
CA LEU A 285 -14.89 18.39 3.37
C LEU A 285 -15.93 17.88 4.39
N ALA A 286 -16.45 18.78 5.20
CA ALA A 286 -17.58 18.47 6.06
C ALA A 286 -18.84 18.14 5.24
N PRO A 287 -19.76 17.32 5.75
CA PRO A 287 -20.99 16.98 5.04
C PRO A 287 -21.78 18.22 4.61
N GLY A 288 -22.22 18.24 3.35
CA GLY A 288 -22.99 19.34 2.77
C GLY A 288 -22.18 20.58 2.43
N VAL A 289 -20.86 20.58 2.63
CA VAL A 289 -19.98 21.70 2.27
C VAL A 289 -19.45 21.52 0.85
N THR A 290 -19.52 22.60 0.09
CA THR A 290 -18.89 22.69 -1.23
C THR A 290 -17.72 23.68 -1.17
N ALA A 291 -16.57 23.28 -1.73
CA ALA A 291 -15.41 24.16 -1.80
C ALA A 291 -15.74 25.40 -2.66
N PRO A 292 -15.24 26.60 -2.28
CA PRO A 292 -15.34 27.77 -3.13
C PRO A 292 -14.74 27.49 -4.51
N PRO A 293 -15.41 27.87 -5.62
CA PRO A 293 -14.93 27.59 -6.96
C PRO A 293 -13.60 28.30 -7.21
N ARG A 294 -12.60 27.54 -7.64
CA ARG A 294 -11.32 28.12 -8.08
C ARG A 294 -11.52 28.84 -9.43
N ARG A 295 -11.08 30.09 -9.50
CA ARG A 295 -11.02 30.82 -10.77
C ARG A 295 -9.88 30.19 -11.61
N ARG A 296 -10.27 29.32 -12.55
CA ARG A 296 -9.33 28.74 -13.53
C ARG A 296 -9.62 29.33 -14.89
N LYS A 297 -8.57 29.63 -15.67
CA LYS A 297 -8.75 29.79 -17.11
C LYS A 297 -8.91 28.39 -17.70
N PRO A 298 -9.97 28.11 -18.46
CA PRO A 298 -10.11 26.85 -19.16
C PRO A 298 -8.85 26.58 -20.01
N SER A 299 -8.34 25.36 -19.98
CA SER A 299 -7.27 24.98 -20.91
C SER A 299 -7.83 24.93 -22.34
N LYS A 300 -7.03 25.35 -23.32
CA LYS A 300 -7.40 25.17 -24.72
C LYS A 300 -7.66 23.68 -24.97
N GLY A 301 -8.87 23.35 -25.43
CA GLY A 301 -9.27 21.96 -25.69
C GLY A 301 -9.91 21.21 -24.52
N ALA A 302 -10.14 21.85 -23.36
CA ALA A 302 -10.79 21.21 -22.22
C ALA A 302 -12.20 20.71 -22.56
N GLU A 303 -12.97 21.47 -23.32
CA GLU A 303 -14.32 21.08 -23.77
C GLU A 303 -14.27 19.88 -24.71
N ALA A 304 -13.42 19.91 -25.73
CA ALA A 304 -13.26 18.80 -26.66
C ALA A 304 -12.75 17.52 -25.98
N TYR A 305 -11.90 17.66 -24.95
CA TYR A 305 -11.44 16.53 -24.13
C TYR A 305 -12.59 15.94 -23.30
N ALA A 306 -13.41 16.78 -22.67
CA ALA A 306 -14.56 16.36 -21.89
C ALA A 306 -15.59 15.62 -22.75
N GLU A 307 -15.91 16.16 -23.92
CA GLU A 307 -16.80 15.51 -24.91
C GLU A 307 -16.27 14.14 -25.35
N ARG A 308 -14.96 14.06 -25.66
CA ARG A 308 -14.34 12.80 -26.07
C ARG A 308 -14.33 11.76 -24.92
N LYS A 309 -14.07 12.20 -23.69
CA LYS A 309 -14.10 11.34 -22.50
C LYS A 309 -15.50 10.80 -22.27
N GLN A 310 -16.51 11.65 -22.40
CA GLN A 310 -17.91 11.26 -22.28
C GLN A 310 -18.29 10.21 -23.34
N ALA A 311 -17.95 10.45 -24.59
CA ALA A 311 -18.22 9.51 -25.68
C ALA A 311 -17.53 8.14 -25.48
N LEU A 312 -16.30 8.13 -24.94
CA LEU A 312 -15.59 6.89 -24.63
C LEU A 312 -16.24 6.12 -23.46
N ARG A 313 -16.72 6.81 -22.44
CA ARG A 313 -17.45 6.20 -21.32
C ARG A 313 -18.77 5.59 -21.79
N GLU A 314 -19.53 6.30 -22.61
CA GLU A 314 -20.79 5.80 -23.19
C GLU A 314 -20.55 4.57 -24.09
N ALA A 315 -19.50 4.61 -24.91
CA ALA A 315 -19.13 3.46 -25.74
C ALA A 315 -18.66 2.24 -24.91
N ALA A 316 -17.94 2.46 -23.80
CA ALA A 316 -17.54 1.39 -22.89
C ALA A 316 -18.76 0.78 -22.19
N ALA A 317 -19.64 1.59 -21.65
CA ALA A 317 -20.87 1.14 -21.00
C ALA A 317 -21.78 0.36 -21.98
N ALA A 318 -21.91 0.83 -23.23
CA ALA A 318 -22.65 0.13 -24.26
C ALA A 318 -22.05 -1.24 -24.61
N ARG A 319 -20.71 -1.35 -24.66
CA ARG A 319 -20.03 -2.64 -24.89
C ARG A 319 -20.23 -3.61 -23.72
N GLU A 320 -20.18 -3.12 -22.51
CA GLU A 320 -20.39 -3.92 -21.30
C GLU A 320 -21.84 -4.42 -21.23
N ALA A 321 -22.81 -3.55 -21.48
CA ALA A 321 -24.22 -3.92 -21.56
C ALA A 321 -24.48 -4.96 -22.67
N ALA A 322 -23.85 -4.80 -23.84
CA ALA A 322 -23.95 -5.78 -24.92
C ALA A 322 -23.31 -7.13 -24.56
N ALA A 323 -22.17 -7.12 -23.84
CA ALA A 323 -21.53 -8.34 -23.38
C ALA A 323 -22.37 -9.07 -22.32
N GLN A 324 -22.98 -8.34 -21.38
CA GLN A 324 -23.89 -8.89 -20.37
C GLN A 324 -25.15 -9.48 -21.03
N ALA A 325 -25.76 -8.78 -21.99
CA ALA A 325 -26.90 -9.28 -22.74
C ALA A 325 -26.57 -10.55 -23.55
N ALA A 326 -25.39 -10.60 -24.17
CA ALA A 326 -24.92 -11.80 -24.87
C ALA A 326 -24.63 -12.98 -23.94
N ALA A 327 -24.16 -12.72 -22.72
CA ALA A 327 -23.96 -13.75 -21.70
C ALA A 327 -25.30 -14.29 -21.18
N ALA A 328 -26.29 -13.42 -20.92
CA ALA A 328 -27.64 -13.80 -20.51
C ALA A 328 -28.35 -14.63 -21.61
N GLY A 329 -28.28 -14.22 -22.86
CA GLY A 329 -28.87 -14.97 -23.98
C GLY A 329 -28.22 -16.36 -24.20
N ARG A 330 -26.93 -16.55 -23.86
CA ARG A 330 -26.29 -17.88 -23.87
C ARG A 330 -26.75 -18.75 -22.70
N ALA A 331 -27.00 -18.16 -21.53
CA ALA A 331 -27.53 -18.88 -20.38
C ALA A 331 -28.93 -19.37 -20.63
N ASP A 332 -29.82 -18.54 -21.23
CA ASP A 332 -31.18 -18.93 -21.61
C ASP A 332 -31.18 -20.01 -22.70
N GLY A 333 -30.31 -19.89 -23.72
CA GLY A 333 -30.16 -20.91 -24.76
C GLY A 333 -29.67 -22.26 -24.21
N ALA A 334 -28.77 -22.24 -23.24
CA ALA A 334 -28.31 -23.46 -22.57
C ALA A 334 -29.39 -24.11 -21.71
N ALA A 335 -30.22 -23.28 -21.03
CA ALA A 335 -31.35 -23.79 -20.24
C ALA A 335 -32.44 -24.41 -21.11
N VAL A 336 -32.75 -23.80 -22.27
CA VAL A 336 -33.72 -24.37 -23.24
C VAL A 336 -33.17 -25.69 -23.82
N ALA A 337 -31.90 -25.75 -24.23
CA ALA A 337 -31.29 -26.98 -24.75
C ALA A 337 -31.26 -28.10 -23.69
N ALA A 338 -31.01 -27.78 -22.42
CA ALA A 338 -31.08 -28.74 -21.30
C ALA A 338 -32.51 -29.22 -21.06
N GLY A 339 -33.53 -28.34 -21.18
CA GLY A 339 -34.94 -28.69 -21.08
C GLY A 339 -35.38 -29.63 -22.20
N GLU A 340 -34.99 -29.35 -23.47
CA GLU A 340 -35.29 -30.20 -24.61
C GLU A 340 -34.62 -31.59 -24.49
N ALA A 341 -33.39 -31.66 -23.99
CA ALA A 341 -32.68 -32.91 -23.74
C ALA A 341 -33.38 -33.73 -22.64
N ALA A 342 -33.90 -33.10 -21.58
CA ALA A 342 -34.62 -33.76 -20.52
C ALA A 342 -35.98 -34.30 -21.01
N VAL A 343 -36.69 -33.57 -21.88
CA VAL A 343 -37.95 -34.03 -22.49
C VAL A 343 -37.71 -35.21 -23.44
N ALA A 344 -36.64 -35.19 -24.22
CA ALA A 344 -36.27 -36.29 -25.11
C ALA A 344 -35.95 -37.58 -24.32
N ALA A 345 -35.26 -37.44 -23.17
CA ALA A 345 -34.94 -38.59 -22.31
C ALA A 345 -36.18 -39.25 -21.67
N VAL A 346 -37.24 -38.48 -21.37
CA VAL A 346 -38.51 -38.98 -20.83
C VAL A 346 -39.31 -39.72 -21.91
N VAL A 347 -39.25 -39.23 -23.17
CA VAL A 347 -40.01 -39.84 -24.28
C VAL A 347 -39.37 -41.17 -24.74
N THR A 348 -38.04 -41.33 -24.64
CA THR A 348 -37.32 -42.55 -25.04
C THR A 348 -37.25 -43.62 -23.96
N GLY A 349 -37.49 -43.27 -22.67
CA GLY A 349 -37.51 -44.22 -21.53
C GLY A 349 -38.80 -44.96 -21.30
N GLY A 350 -39.87 -44.73 -22.11
CA GLY A 350 -41.19 -45.30 -21.93
C GLY A 350 -41.54 -46.52 -22.77
N ALA A 351 -40.58 -47.10 -23.54
CA ALA A 351 -40.86 -48.22 -24.42
C ALA A 351 -39.92 -49.40 -24.16
N ASP A 352 -40.04 -50.03 -22.99
CA ASP A 352 -39.57 -51.38 -22.80
C ASP A 352 -40.21 -52.00 -21.55
N GLY A 353 -41.18 -52.88 -21.76
CA GLY A 353 -41.77 -53.63 -20.64
C GLY A 353 -43.14 -54.18 -20.97
N THR A 354 -43.24 -55.13 -21.90
CA THR A 354 -44.12 -56.31 -21.84
C THR A 354 -43.88 -57.21 -23.04
N ASP A 355 -43.19 -58.24 -22.84
CA ASP A 355 -43.59 -59.57 -23.38
C ASP A 355 -42.63 -60.64 -22.86
N ARG A 356 -43.14 -61.52 -22.01
CA ARG A 356 -42.80 -62.93 -21.93
C ARG A 356 -43.83 -63.70 -21.12
N SER A 357 -44.57 -64.50 -21.83
CA SER A 357 -45.23 -65.75 -21.42
C SER A 357 -44.27 -66.73 -20.81
#